data_e83f148b74b971593202048abe621e45
#
_entry.id   e83f148b74b971593202048abe621e45
#
_cell.length_a   1.000
_cell.length_b   1.000
_cell.length_c   1.000
_cell.angle_alpha   90.00
_cell.angle_beta   90.00
_cell.angle_gamma   90.00
#
_symmetry.space_group_name_H-M   'P 1'
#
loop_
_entity.id
_entity.type
_entity.pdbx_description
1 polymer ?
#
loop_
_entity_poly.entity_id
_entity_poly.type
_entity_poly.pdbx_seq_one_letter_code
_entity_poly.pdbx_strand_id
1 'polypeptide(L)'
;MSGGKGLIELVTGPMPYRDARLVIIKMLGWIRANGYTTDRASIHLNMSFNPDYLTDPMMVSKMNILKFILEFDEKRVYKYFPKRENSTYAQSIKWVMPKHEAFYYNENLISSDNFTFANTKYYGINFEKAQSNYLEFRYVGGKDYEKRCD
;
A
#
# COMPACT_ATOMS: atom_id res chain seq x y z
N MET A 1 13.91 5.30 -14.68
CA MET A 1 14.87 4.69 -13.73
C MET A 1 15.54 5.83 -12.97
N SER A 2 15.14 6.07 -11.72
CA SER A 2 15.76 7.07 -10.85
C SER A 2 16.33 6.37 -9.61
N GLY A 3 17.15 5.36 -9.86
CA GLY A 3 17.89 4.71 -8.79
C GLY A 3 19.16 5.48 -8.50
N GLY A 4 19.34 6.02 -7.28
CA GLY A 4 20.65 6.41 -6.79
C GLY A 4 21.62 5.22 -6.93
N LYS A 5 22.92 5.50 -7.03
CA LYS A 5 23.96 4.46 -7.18
C LYS A 5 23.73 3.32 -6.16
N GLY A 6 23.49 2.10 -6.66
CA GLY A 6 23.36 0.89 -5.84
C GLY A 6 21.94 0.47 -5.46
N LEU A 7 20.88 1.13 -5.96
CA LEU A 7 19.51 0.67 -5.78
C LEU A 7 19.02 -0.09 -7.01
N ILE A 8 18.40 -1.25 -6.76
CA ILE A 8 17.72 -2.05 -7.79
C ILE A 8 16.23 -2.03 -7.51
N GLU A 9 15.45 -1.73 -8.53
CA GLU A 9 14.00 -1.83 -8.51
C GLU A 9 13.58 -3.03 -9.36
N LEU A 10 12.85 -3.95 -8.74
CA LEU A 10 12.25 -5.11 -9.41
C LEU A 10 10.75 -4.83 -9.59
N VAL A 11 10.28 -4.85 -10.81
CA VAL A 11 8.87 -4.58 -11.15
C VAL A 11 8.28 -5.81 -11.81
N THR A 12 7.05 -6.16 -11.42
CA THR A 12 6.28 -7.24 -12.04
C THR A 12 5.09 -6.68 -12.79
N GLY A 13 4.59 -7.42 -13.76
CA GLY A 13 3.26 -7.17 -14.33
C GLY A 13 2.12 -7.56 -13.38
N PRO A 14 0.86 -7.21 -13.73
CA PRO A 14 -0.31 -7.66 -13.00
C PRO A 14 -0.40 -9.19 -12.99
N MET A 15 -0.81 -9.75 -11.86
CA MET A 15 -0.97 -11.18 -11.69
C MET A 15 -2.00 -11.51 -10.59
N PRO A 16 -2.58 -12.72 -10.58
CA PRO A 16 -3.41 -13.18 -9.49
C PRO A 16 -2.66 -13.17 -8.15
N TYR A 17 -3.37 -12.93 -7.05
CA TYR A 17 -2.79 -12.86 -5.70
C TYR A 17 -1.95 -14.10 -5.35
N ARG A 18 -2.41 -15.30 -5.72
CA ARG A 18 -1.67 -16.55 -5.46
C ARG A 18 -0.30 -16.55 -6.11
N ASP A 19 -0.21 -16.06 -7.35
CA ASP A 19 1.04 -16.02 -8.10
C ASP A 19 1.95 -14.89 -7.59
N ALA A 20 1.39 -13.75 -7.20
CA ALA A 20 2.12 -12.65 -6.58
C ALA A 20 2.88 -13.09 -5.31
N ARG A 21 2.25 -13.93 -4.47
CA ARG A 21 2.92 -14.50 -3.28
C ARG A 21 4.18 -15.29 -3.66
N LEU A 22 4.09 -16.15 -4.66
CA LEU A 22 5.22 -16.97 -5.11
C LEU A 22 6.34 -16.11 -5.71
N VAL A 23 5.97 -15.08 -6.47
CA VAL A 23 6.94 -14.14 -7.04
C VAL A 23 7.67 -13.37 -5.94
N ILE A 24 6.96 -12.86 -4.94
CA ILE A 24 7.57 -12.15 -3.80
C ILE A 24 8.57 -13.05 -3.07
N ILE A 25 8.20 -14.30 -2.77
CA ILE A 25 9.11 -15.25 -2.11
C ILE A 25 10.38 -15.47 -2.94
N LYS A 26 10.25 -15.67 -4.25
CA LYS A 26 11.39 -15.83 -5.15
C LYS A 26 12.27 -14.58 -5.23
N MET A 27 11.67 -13.40 -5.32
CA MET A 27 12.38 -12.12 -5.35
C MET A 27 13.18 -11.90 -4.06
N LEU A 28 12.57 -12.16 -2.91
CA LEU A 28 13.24 -12.01 -1.62
C LEU A 28 14.35 -13.03 -1.45
N GLY A 29 14.17 -14.29 -1.91
CA GLY A 29 15.22 -15.30 -1.95
C GLY A 29 16.40 -14.87 -2.82
N TRP A 30 16.13 -14.28 -3.97
CA TRP A 30 17.17 -13.74 -4.84
C TRP A 30 17.91 -12.56 -4.18
N ILE A 31 17.20 -11.63 -3.55
CA ILE A 31 17.80 -10.50 -2.82
C ILE A 31 18.70 -11.03 -1.70
N ARG A 32 18.24 -12.02 -0.92
CA ARG A 32 19.02 -12.63 0.15
C ARG A 32 20.33 -13.25 -0.34
N ALA A 33 20.34 -13.83 -1.54
CA ALA A 33 21.51 -14.45 -2.13
C ALA A 33 22.49 -13.45 -2.76
N ASN A 34 22.02 -12.29 -3.24
CA ASN A 34 22.77 -11.36 -4.07
C ASN A 34 22.91 -9.95 -3.50
N GLY A 35 22.28 -9.66 -2.36
CA GLY A 35 22.27 -8.32 -1.81
C GLY A 35 21.63 -8.25 -0.41
N TYR A 36 21.11 -7.09 -0.08
CA TYR A 36 20.43 -6.85 1.19
C TYR A 36 19.43 -5.69 1.04
N THR A 37 18.46 -5.62 1.94
CA THR A 37 17.53 -4.49 2.01
C THR A 37 17.96 -3.49 3.09
N THR A 38 17.74 -2.22 2.81
CA THR A 38 17.98 -1.11 3.75
C THR A 38 16.66 -0.59 4.32
N ASP A 39 16.72 0.37 5.24
CA ASP A 39 15.53 1.04 5.77
C ASP A 39 14.72 1.78 4.69
N ARG A 40 15.32 2.08 3.54
CA ARG A 40 14.67 2.68 2.38
C ARG A 40 14.05 1.66 1.43
N ALA A 41 14.35 0.38 1.59
CA ALA A 41 13.77 -0.66 0.75
C ALA A 41 12.29 -0.84 1.10
N SER A 42 11.45 -0.97 0.08
CA SER A 42 10.02 -1.24 0.23
C SER A 42 9.52 -2.13 -0.89
N ILE A 43 8.47 -2.88 -0.58
CA ILE A 43 7.66 -3.57 -1.58
C ILE A 43 6.35 -2.79 -1.70
N HIS A 44 6.05 -2.31 -2.89
CA HIS A 44 4.76 -1.71 -3.20
C HIS A 44 3.85 -2.80 -3.75
N LEU A 45 2.74 -3.03 -3.07
CA LEU A 45 1.72 -3.98 -3.50
C LEU A 45 0.55 -3.20 -4.09
N ASN A 46 0.43 -3.21 -5.40
CA ASN A 46 -0.70 -2.62 -6.10
C ASN A 46 -1.82 -3.65 -6.15
N MET A 47 -2.95 -3.35 -5.53
CA MET A 47 -4.09 -4.24 -5.41
C MET A 47 -5.32 -3.64 -6.07
N SER A 48 -5.94 -4.42 -6.96
CA SER A 48 -7.24 -4.14 -7.56
C SER A 48 -8.12 -5.39 -7.48
N PHE A 49 -9.40 -5.23 -7.76
CA PHE A 49 -10.30 -6.36 -7.90
C PHE A 49 -10.28 -6.89 -9.35
N ASN A 50 -10.42 -8.18 -9.51
CA ASN A 50 -10.58 -8.76 -10.85
C ASN A 50 -11.92 -8.32 -11.44
N PRO A 51 -11.94 -7.66 -12.61
CA PRO A 51 -13.16 -7.21 -13.26
C PRO A 51 -14.12 -8.36 -13.61
N ASP A 52 -13.61 -9.58 -13.84
CA ASP A 52 -14.41 -10.75 -14.17
C ASP A 52 -15.37 -11.18 -13.03
N TYR A 53 -15.07 -10.75 -11.79
CA TYR A 53 -15.88 -11.09 -10.61
C TYR A 53 -16.70 -9.91 -10.08
N LEU A 54 -16.66 -8.76 -10.74
CA LEU A 54 -17.31 -7.54 -10.28
C LEU A 54 -18.33 -7.07 -11.29
N THR A 55 -19.47 -6.62 -10.76
CA THR A 55 -20.49 -5.92 -11.56
C THR A 55 -20.04 -4.54 -12.00
N ASP A 56 -19.05 -3.95 -11.31
CA ASP A 56 -18.46 -2.65 -11.61
C ASP A 56 -16.94 -2.76 -11.72
N PRO A 57 -16.36 -2.62 -12.93
CA PRO A 57 -14.93 -2.70 -13.14
C PRO A 57 -14.15 -1.54 -12.47
N MET A 58 -14.85 -0.44 -12.11
CA MET A 58 -14.26 0.73 -11.45
C MET A 58 -14.49 0.75 -9.93
N MET A 59 -14.67 -0.41 -9.31
CA MET A 59 -15.06 -0.54 -7.91
C MET A 59 -14.09 0.18 -6.95
N VAL A 60 -12.78 0.14 -7.21
CA VAL A 60 -11.80 0.79 -6.31
C VAL A 60 -11.95 2.30 -6.35
N SER A 61 -12.20 2.89 -7.53
CA SER A 61 -12.39 4.34 -7.67
C SER A 61 -13.68 4.85 -7.01
N LYS A 62 -14.65 3.95 -6.83
CA LYS A 62 -15.96 4.25 -6.19
C LYS A 62 -16.01 3.80 -4.73
N MET A 63 -14.94 3.23 -4.21
CA MET A 63 -14.88 2.74 -2.84
C MET A 63 -15.01 3.88 -1.83
N ASN A 64 -15.77 3.66 -0.76
CA ASN A 64 -15.79 4.57 0.38
C ASN A 64 -14.45 4.50 1.13
N ILE A 65 -13.51 5.35 0.71
CA ILE A 65 -12.13 5.35 1.23
C ILE A 65 -12.12 5.74 2.72
N LEU A 66 -13.00 6.62 3.16
CA LEU A 66 -13.07 7.03 4.56
C LEU A 66 -13.48 5.85 5.45
N LYS A 67 -14.53 5.12 5.07
CA LYS A 67 -14.93 3.89 5.77
C LYS A 67 -13.81 2.87 5.76
N PHE A 68 -13.13 2.70 4.65
CA PHE A 68 -11.98 1.80 4.54
C PHE A 68 -10.87 2.20 5.53
N ILE A 69 -10.49 3.49 5.63
CA ILE A 69 -9.48 3.97 6.57
C ILE A 69 -9.88 3.70 8.03
N LEU A 70 -11.16 3.90 8.36
CA LEU A 70 -11.67 3.68 9.72
C LEU A 70 -11.61 2.19 10.13
N GLU A 71 -12.01 1.30 9.22
CA GLU A 71 -12.11 -0.14 9.49
C GLU A 71 -10.79 -0.88 9.31
N PHE A 72 -9.82 -0.30 8.59
CA PHE A 72 -8.55 -0.95 8.34
C PHE A 72 -7.72 -1.09 9.62
N ASP A 73 -7.40 -2.33 9.99
CA ASP A 73 -6.59 -2.64 11.17
C ASP A 73 -5.10 -2.44 10.90
N GLU A 74 -4.70 -1.18 10.80
CA GLU A 74 -3.33 -0.78 10.54
C GLU A 74 -2.36 -1.21 11.64
N LYS A 75 -2.84 -1.25 12.90
CA LYS A 75 -2.03 -1.73 14.04
C LYS A 75 -1.61 -3.19 13.85
N ARG A 76 -2.50 -4.01 13.30
CA ARG A 76 -2.19 -5.40 12.97
C ARG A 76 -1.10 -5.49 11.91
N VAL A 77 -1.13 -4.61 10.91
CA VAL A 77 -0.09 -4.56 9.87
C VAL A 77 1.26 -4.19 10.46
N TYR A 78 1.33 -3.13 11.29
CA TYR A 78 2.56 -2.71 11.94
C TYR A 78 3.14 -3.76 12.91
N LYS A 79 2.31 -4.65 13.45
CA LYS A 79 2.80 -5.80 14.22
C LYS A 79 3.79 -6.67 13.43
N TYR A 80 3.54 -6.81 12.11
CA TYR A 80 4.43 -7.55 11.21
C TYR A 80 5.59 -6.70 10.68
N PHE A 81 5.42 -5.39 10.63
CA PHE A 81 6.40 -4.44 10.10
C PHE A 81 6.68 -3.27 11.07
N PRO A 82 7.14 -3.53 12.31
CA PRO A 82 7.21 -2.52 13.38
C PRO A 82 8.11 -1.35 13.02
N LYS A 83 9.17 -1.56 12.23
CA LYS A 83 10.06 -0.49 11.77
C LYS A 83 9.41 0.44 10.74
N ARG A 84 8.26 0.05 10.17
CA ARG A 84 7.54 0.87 9.18
C ARG A 84 6.62 1.90 9.84
N GLU A 85 6.17 1.68 11.05
CA GLU A 85 5.26 2.60 11.77
C GLU A 85 5.83 4.02 11.89
N ASN A 86 7.15 4.14 12.02
CA ASN A 86 7.86 5.43 12.10
C ASN A 86 8.57 5.81 10.80
N SER A 87 8.28 5.13 9.69
CA SER A 87 8.89 5.41 8.40
C SER A 87 8.22 6.60 7.74
N THR A 88 9.01 7.51 7.17
CA THR A 88 8.51 8.64 6.36
C THR A 88 7.67 8.18 5.15
N TYR A 89 7.89 6.95 4.67
CA TYR A 89 7.25 6.43 3.45
C TYR A 89 6.15 5.38 3.72
N ALA A 90 5.73 5.22 4.97
CA ALA A 90 4.63 4.34 5.35
C ALA A 90 3.92 4.88 6.60
N GLN A 91 3.70 6.19 6.65
CA GLN A 91 3.00 6.86 7.74
C GLN A 91 1.58 6.31 7.89
N SER A 92 1.02 6.42 9.09
CA SER A 92 -0.34 5.96 9.34
C SER A 92 -1.36 6.63 8.41
N ILE A 93 -2.17 5.82 7.74
CA ILE A 93 -3.29 6.32 6.92
C ILE A 93 -4.31 7.10 7.74
N LYS A 94 -4.38 6.88 9.04
CA LYS A 94 -5.28 7.61 9.94
C LYS A 94 -4.90 9.09 10.08
N TRP A 95 -3.67 9.46 9.75
CA TRP A 95 -3.25 10.87 9.70
C TRP A 95 -3.81 11.62 8.49
N VAL A 96 -4.27 10.90 7.46
CA VAL A 96 -4.99 11.50 6.32
C VAL A 96 -6.36 12.02 6.74
N MET A 97 -6.90 11.47 7.82
CA MET A 97 -8.23 11.83 8.31
C MET A 97 -8.25 13.25 8.85
N PRO A 98 -9.22 14.06 8.45
CA PRO A 98 -9.44 15.36 9.08
C PRO A 98 -9.68 15.17 10.57
N LYS A 99 -9.08 16.03 11.40
CA LYS A 99 -9.21 15.97 12.86
C LYS A 99 -10.61 16.37 13.39
N HIS A 100 -11.57 16.54 12.50
CA HIS A 100 -12.91 17.01 12.86
C HIS A 100 -13.91 15.85 12.86
N GLU A 101 -14.50 15.58 14.01
CA GLU A 101 -15.55 14.56 14.20
C GLU A 101 -16.75 14.72 13.26
N ALA A 102 -17.05 15.94 12.82
CA ALA A 102 -18.15 16.22 11.90
C ALA A 102 -18.05 15.46 10.56
N PHE A 103 -16.84 15.07 10.13
CA PHE A 103 -16.64 14.27 8.93
C PHE A 103 -17.07 12.81 9.11
N TYR A 104 -17.12 12.31 10.34
CA TYR A 104 -17.46 10.90 10.61
C TYR A 104 -18.95 10.62 10.51
N TYR A 105 -19.78 11.64 10.68
CA TYR A 105 -21.23 11.49 10.79
C TYR A 105 -22.02 12.02 9.59
N ASN A 106 -21.35 12.62 8.62
CA ASN A 106 -22.03 13.17 7.45
C ASN A 106 -21.84 12.26 6.23
N GLU A 107 -22.81 11.39 5.98
CA GLU A 107 -22.80 10.44 4.85
C GLU A 107 -22.65 11.12 3.49
N ASN A 108 -23.05 12.38 3.35
CA ASN A 108 -22.92 13.15 2.10
C ASN A 108 -21.50 13.66 1.83
N LEU A 109 -20.61 13.65 2.85
CA LEU A 109 -19.21 14.01 2.70
C LEU A 109 -18.31 12.80 2.39
N ILE A 110 -18.89 11.61 2.38
CA ILE A 110 -18.19 10.33 2.25
C ILE A 110 -18.03 9.91 0.78
N SER A 111 -18.57 10.66 -0.17
CA SER A 111 -18.33 10.39 -1.58
C SER A 111 -16.86 10.71 -1.91
N SER A 112 -16.20 9.79 -2.60
CA SER A 112 -14.80 9.91 -3.05
C SER A 112 -14.53 11.19 -3.85
N ASP A 113 -15.57 11.79 -4.42
CA ASP A 113 -15.48 12.97 -5.27
C ASP A 113 -15.14 14.25 -4.49
N ASN A 114 -15.37 14.27 -3.18
CA ASN A 114 -15.14 15.44 -2.32
C ASN A 114 -13.88 15.35 -1.47
N PHE A 115 -13.19 14.20 -1.46
CA PHE A 115 -11.99 14.01 -0.67
C PHE A 115 -10.75 13.99 -1.57
N THR A 116 -10.02 15.08 -1.61
CA THR A 116 -8.74 15.15 -2.32
C THR A 116 -7.67 14.46 -1.46
N PHE A 117 -7.34 13.24 -1.82
CA PHE A 117 -6.24 12.47 -1.22
C PHE A 117 -4.87 12.92 -1.76
N ALA A 118 -4.64 14.23 -1.81
CA ALA A 118 -3.36 14.76 -2.24
C ALA A 118 -2.25 14.34 -1.27
N ASN A 119 -1.07 13.96 -1.81
CA ASN A 119 0.13 13.60 -1.07
C ASN A 119 0.05 12.30 -0.25
N THR A 120 -0.86 11.39 -0.56
CA THR A 120 -0.95 10.11 0.16
C THR A 120 0.19 9.13 -0.17
N LYS A 121 1.07 9.45 -1.11
CA LYS A 121 2.26 8.66 -1.46
C LYS A 121 3.25 8.43 -0.30
N TYR A 122 3.13 9.16 0.81
CA TYR A 122 3.96 9.00 2.00
C TYR A 122 3.31 8.12 3.08
N TYR A 123 2.05 7.73 2.88
CA TYR A 123 1.31 6.90 3.82
C TYR A 123 1.44 5.41 3.48
N GLY A 124 1.05 4.57 4.43
CA GLY A 124 1.06 3.13 4.27
C GLY A 124 0.16 2.62 3.14
N ILE A 125 -0.85 3.42 2.76
CA ILE A 125 -1.65 3.22 1.55
C ILE A 125 -1.69 4.53 0.77
N ASN A 126 -1.32 4.45 -0.50
CA ASN A 126 -1.44 5.57 -1.43
C ASN A 126 -2.80 5.51 -2.13
N PHE A 127 -3.69 6.41 -1.73
CA PHE A 127 -5.05 6.52 -2.26
C PHE A 127 -5.14 7.31 -3.58
N GLU A 128 -4.10 8.05 -3.96
CA GLU A 128 -4.07 8.75 -5.26
C GLU A 128 -4.27 7.78 -6.43
N LYS A 129 -3.90 6.51 -6.22
CA LYS A 129 -4.04 5.46 -7.23
C LYS A 129 -5.46 4.89 -7.35
N ALA A 130 -6.37 5.24 -6.44
CA ALA A 130 -7.76 4.79 -6.50
C ALA A 130 -8.46 5.24 -7.80
N GLN A 131 -8.13 6.43 -8.32
CA GLN A 131 -8.63 6.90 -9.62
C GLN A 131 -8.21 6.02 -10.79
N SER A 132 -7.07 5.32 -10.66
CA SER A 132 -6.59 4.33 -11.63
C SER A 132 -7.09 2.91 -11.29
N ASN A 133 -8.10 2.79 -10.45
CA ASN A 133 -8.77 1.57 -10.02
C ASN A 133 -7.87 0.57 -9.27
N TYR A 134 -6.90 1.06 -8.50
CA TYR A 134 -6.11 0.22 -7.58
C TYR A 134 -5.66 1.01 -6.34
N LEU A 135 -5.30 0.28 -5.27
CA LEU A 135 -4.64 0.83 -4.09
C LEU A 135 -3.19 0.35 -4.06
N GLU A 136 -2.28 1.25 -3.69
CA GLU A 136 -0.87 0.92 -3.52
C GLU A 136 -0.54 0.81 -2.02
N PHE A 137 -0.27 -0.40 -1.55
CA PHE A 137 0.14 -0.68 -0.17
C PHE A 137 1.65 -0.60 -0.04
N ARG A 138 2.15 0.13 0.97
CA ARG A 138 3.56 0.50 1.16
C ARG A 138 4.13 0.07 2.52
N TYR A 139 3.38 -0.67 3.31
CA TYR A 139 3.80 -1.13 4.64
C TYR A 139 4.95 -2.12 4.60
N VAL A 140 5.07 -2.87 3.52
CA VAL A 140 6.01 -3.98 3.41
C VAL A 140 7.41 -3.48 3.09
N GLY A 141 8.43 -3.98 3.81
CA GLY A 141 9.82 -3.64 3.55
C GLY A 141 10.61 -3.24 4.79
N GLY A 142 11.73 -2.57 4.56
CA GLY A 142 12.66 -2.12 5.58
C GLY A 142 13.95 -2.94 5.61
N LYS A 143 14.83 -2.61 6.54
CA LYS A 143 16.13 -3.28 6.71
C LYS A 143 15.96 -4.75 7.06
N ASP A 144 16.76 -5.59 6.43
CA ASP A 144 16.81 -7.05 6.62
C ASP A 144 15.48 -7.74 6.27
N TYR A 145 14.65 -7.10 5.43
CA TYR A 145 13.35 -7.66 5.06
C TYR A 145 13.48 -8.97 4.27
N GLU A 146 14.52 -9.11 3.45
CA GLU A 146 14.83 -10.32 2.69
C GLU A 146 15.07 -11.56 3.58
N LYS A 147 15.34 -11.35 4.87
CA LYS A 147 15.54 -12.45 5.85
C LYS A 147 14.24 -13.00 6.44
N ARG A 148 13.10 -12.37 6.11
CA ARG A 148 11.78 -12.70 6.67
C ARG A 148 10.90 -13.52 5.71
N CYS A 149 11.52 -14.26 4.80
CA CYS A 149 10.81 -15.00 3.74
C CYS A 149 10.41 -16.42 4.15
N ASP A 150 10.56 -16.79 5.39
CA ASP A 150 10.25 -18.13 5.88
C ASP A 150 8.80 -18.25 6.30
#